data_45d3a3d99719363640d43b385368e2bd
#
_entry.id   45d3a3d99719363640d43b385368e2bd
#
_cell.length_a   1.000
_cell.length_b   1.000
_cell.length_c   1.000
_cell.angle_alpha   90.00
_cell.angle_beta   90.00
_cell.angle_gamma   90.00
#
_symmetry.space_group_name_H-M   'P 1'
#
loop_
_entity.id
_entity.type
_entity.pdbx_description
1 polymer ?
#
loop_
_entity_poly.entity_id
_entity_poly.type
_entity_poly.pdbx_seq_one_letter_code
_entity_poly.pdbx_strand_id
1 'polypeptide(L)'
;MRVLVTGGCGFLGTNLCLFYRRQGAEVIAYDNLAKHEFLRNPYMKPEARFYNRTILKKKGVHVAVCDIRDKASLFRHSKKCDYLCHTAAQPAMTISWE
;
A
#
# COMPACT_ATOMS: atom_id res chain seq x y z
N MET A 1 10.71 6.92 -13.47
CA MET A 1 10.35 7.26 -12.08
C MET A 1 9.84 6.02 -11.37
N ARG A 2 10.26 5.85 -10.15
CA ARG A 2 9.83 4.71 -9.34
C ARG A 2 9.16 5.23 -8.07
N VAL A 3 7.96 4.73 -7.77
CA VAL A 3 7.14 5.19 -6.65
C VAL A 3 6.78 4.01 -5.75
N LEU A 4 6.97 4.18 -4.45
CA LEU A 4 6.52 3.21 -3.45
C LEU A 4 5.29 3.78 -2.74
N VAL A 5 4.22 3.00 -2.67
CA VAL A 5 2.99 3.40 -1.99
C VAL A 5 2.75 2.44 -0.83
N THR A 6 2.92 2.92 0.40
CA THR A 6 2.58 2.12 1.57
C THR A 6 1.07 2.11 1.73
N GLY A 7 0.52 0.99 2.17
CA GLY A 7 -0.93 0.82 2.16
C GLY A 7 -1.48 0.73 0.75
N GLY A 8 -0.67 0.22 -0.18
CA GLY A 8 -0.99 0.25 -1.60
C GLY A 8 -2.22 -0.53 -2.01
N CYS A 9 -2.68 -1.48 -1.20
CA CYS A 9 -3.89 -2.25 -1.50
C CYS A 9 -5.13 -1.68 -0.80
N GLY A 10 -5.00 -0.59 -0.05
CA GLY A 10 -6.12 0.12 0.51
C GLY A 10 -6.81 0.99 -0.54
N PHE A 11 -7.88 1.66 -0.13
CA PHE A 11 -8.66 2.48 -1.06
C PHE A 11 -7.81 3.61 -1.67
N LEU A 12 -7.21 4.42 -0.83
CA LEU A 12 -6.40 5.54 -1.32
C LEU A 12 -5.14 5.05 -2.01
N GLY A 13 -4.46 4.06 -1.39
CA GLY A 13 -3.22 3.54 -1.95
C GLY A 13 -3.39 2.94 -3.33
N THR A 14 -4.48 2.18 -3.54
CA THR A 14 -4.76 1.59 -4.84
C THR A 14 -4.96 2.67 -5.90
N ASN A 15 -5.71 3.71 -5.57
CA ASN A 15 -5.93 4.80 -6.52
C ASN A 15 -4.63 5.54 -6.86
N LEU A 16 -3.76 5.75 -5.88
CA LEU A 16 -2.46 6.36 -6.12
C LEU A 16 -1.57 5.47 -6.99
N CYS A 17 -1.56 4.17 -6.73
CA CYS A 17 -0.79 3.24 -7.54
C CYS A 17 -1.24 3.28 -9.00
N LEU A 18 -2.53 3.26 -9.24
CA LEU A 18 -3.07 3.30 -10.59
C LEU A 18 -2.78 4.63 -11.27
N PHE A 19 -2.86 5.72 -10.53
CA PHE A 19 -2.54 7.05 -11.05
C PHE A 19 -1.10 7.11 -11.55
N TYR A 20 -0.14 6.72 -10.70
CA TYR A 20 1.26 6.78 -11.08
C TYR A 20 1.60 5.77 -12.18
N ARG A 21 0.96 4.62 -12.17
CA ARG A 21 1.20 3.62 -13.21
C ARG A 21 0.74 4.14 -14.58
N ARG A 22 -0.37 4.87 -14.62
CA ARG A 22 -0.84 5.50 -15.86
C ARG A 22 0.12 6.59 -16.37
N GLN A 23 0.88 7.19 -15.46
CA GLN A 23 1.89 8.17 -15.83
C GLN A 23 3.19 7.53 -16.34
N GLY A 24 3.24 6.22 -16.39
CA GLY A 24 4.43 5.50 -16.85
C GLY A 24 5.46 5.19 -15.78
N ALA A 25 5.13 5.42 -14.51
CA ALA A 25 6.04 5.12 -13.41
C ALA A 25 6.08 3.63 -13.10
N GLU A 26 7.22 3.17 -12.59
CA GLU A 26 7.28 1.88 -11.92
C GLU A 26 6.70 2.08 -10.53
N VAL A 27 5.73 1.25 -10.16
CA VAL A 27 5.02 1.40 -8.88
C VAL A 27 5.14 0.14 -8.06
N ILE A 28 5.48 0.32 -6.78
CA ILE A 28 5.50 -0.75 -5.80
C ILE A 28 4.39 -0.47 -4.78
N ALA A 29 3.43 -1.37 -4.68
CA ALA A 29 2.40 -1.32 -3.65
C ALA A 29 2.89 -2.13 -2.45
N TYR A 30 3.17 -1.46 -1.34
CA TYR A 30 3.70 -2.06 -0.13
C TYR A 30 2.57 -2.17 0.89
N ASP A 31 2.14 -3.40 1.19
CA ASP A 31 0.96 -3.61 2.04
C ASP A 31 1.07 -4.97 2.72
N ASN A 32 0.66 -5.04 3.97
CA ASN A 32 0.60 -6.30 4.70
C ASN A 32 -0.76 -6.99 4.53
N LEU A 33 -1.62 -6.43 3.69
CA LEU A 33 -2.99 -6.87 3.46
C LEU A 33 -3.87 -6.76 4.72
N ALA A 34 -3.38 -6.02 5.70
CA ALA A 34 -4.13 -5.50 6.86
C ALA A 34 -4.91 -6.54 7.64
N LYS A 35 -4.35 -7.72 7.86
CA LYS A 35 -5.04 -8.75 8.61
C LYS A 35 -5.49 -8.27 9.99
N HIS A 36 -4.72 -7.40 10.62
CA HIS A 36 -5.05 -6.90 11.94
C HIS A 36 -6.16 -5.84 11.93
N GLU A 37 -6.24 -5.08 10.86
CA GLU A 37 -7.24 -4.04 10.75
C GLU A 37 -8.65 -4.60 10.62
N PHE A 38 -8.78 -5.76 9.99
CA PHE A 38 -10.07 -6.38 9.80
C PHE A 38 -10.73 -6.79 11.11
N LEU A 39 -9.91 -7.12 12.10
CA LEU A 39 -10.43 -7.50 13.41
C LEU A 39 -10.97 -6.30 14.17
N ARG A 40 -10.52 -5.11 13.85
CA ARG A 40 -10.90 -3.89 14.56
C ARG A 40 -11.98 -3.09 13.86
N ASN A 41 -12.10 -3.25 12.55
CA ASN A 41 -13.03 -2.46 11.77
C ASN A 41 -13.94 -3.37 10.95
N PRO A 42 -15.19 -3.57 11.38
CA PRO A 42 -16.11 -4.46 10.69
C PRO A 42 -16.50 -3.97 9.29
N TYR A 43 -16.23 -2.72 8.97
CA TYR A 43 -16.54 -2.17 7.66
C TYR A 43 -15.44 -2.43 6.63
N MET A 44 -14.28 -2.86 7.07
CA MET A 44 -13.18 -3.20 6.17
C MET A 44 -13.17 -4.69 5.89
N LYS A 45 -13.54 -5.05 4.69
CA LYS A 45 -13.60 -6.46 4.29
C LYS A 45 -12.25 -6.91 3.76
N PRO A 46 -11.76 -8.08 4.18
CA PRO A 46 -10.51 -8.64 3.68
C PRO A 46 -10.48 -8.76 2.16
N GLU A 47 -11.62 -9.11 1.57
CA GLU A 47 -11.74 -9.31 0.15
C GLU A 47 -11.39 -8.07 -0.66
N ALA A 48 -11.65 -6.88 -0.12
CA ALA A 48 -11.36 -5.65 -0.84
C ALA A 48 -9.86 -5.48 -1.09
N ARG A 49 -9.02 -5.79 -0.11
CA ARG A 49 -7.58 -5.66 -0.29
C ARG A 49 -7.02 -6.73 -1.22
N PHE A 50 -7.53 -7.94 -1.14
CA PHE A 50 -7.12 -9.01 -2.05
C PHE A 50 -7.56 -8.70 -3.48
N TYR A 51 -8.75 -8.14 -3.63
CA TYR A 51 -9.26 -7.72 -4.93
C TYR A 51 -8.36 -6.62 -5.52
N ASN A 52 -8.01 -5.64 -4.71
CA ASN A 52 -7.14 -4.55 -5.14
C ASN A 52 -5.76 -5.06 -5.53
N ARG A 53 -5.21 -6.02 -4.77
CA ARG A 53 -3.94 -6.64 -5.12
C ARG A 53 -3.99 -7.27 -6.51
N THR A 54 -5.08 -7.97 -6.80
CA THR A 54 -5.25 -8.62 -8.10
C THR A 54 -5.29 -7.59 -9.22
N ILE A 55 -6.05 -6.50 -9.04
CA ILE A 55 -6.12 -5.43 -10.03
C ILE A 55 -4.76 -4.80 -10.25
N LEU A 56 -4.05 -4.49 -9.17
CA LEU A 56 -2.74 -3.85 -9.28
C LEU A 56 -1.76 -4.72 -10.05
N LYS A 57 -1.74 -6.02 -9.79
CA LYS A 57 -0.88 -6.93 -10.52
C LYS A 57 -1.20 -6.95 -12.01
N LYS A 58 -2.48 -6.92 -12.36
CA LYS A 58 -2.90 -6.88 -13.76
C LYS A 58 -2.47 -5.61 -14.47
N LYS A 59 -2.35 -4.52 -13.74
CA LYS A 59 -1.92 -3.23 -14.28
C LYS A 59 -0.40 -3.04 -14.28
N GLY A 60 0.33 -4.05 -13.85
CA GLY A 60 1.78 -4.00 -13.86
C GLY A 60 2.40 -3.38 -12.61
N VAL A 61 1.65 -3.24 -11.56
CA VAL A 61 2.16 -2.77 -10.27
C VAL A 61 2.76 -3.94 -9.50
N HIS A 62 3.98 -3.76 -8.99
CA HIS A 62 4.60 -4.76 -8.13
C HIS A 62 4.02 -4.67 -6.73
N VAL A 63 3.45 -5.77 -6.24
CA VAL A 63 2.86 -5.81 -4.90
C VAL A 63 3.82 -6.52 -3.96
N ALA A 64 4.33 -5.77 -2.97
CA ALA A 64 5.20 -6.32 -1.93
C ALA A 64 4.35 -6.51 -0.66
N VAL A 65 4.13 -7.76 -0.29
CA VAL A 65 3.33 -8.09 0.90
C VAL A 65 4.26 -8.09 2.11
N CYS A 66 4.34 -6.95 2.78
CA CYS A 66 5.25 -6.72 3.89
C CYS A 66 4.60 -5.80 4.92
N ASP A 67 5.11 -5.87 6.14
CA ASP A 67 4.64 -5.02 7.24
C ASP A 67 5.43 -3.72 7.26
N ILE A 68 4.72 -2.59 7.36
CA ILE A 68 5.37 -1.28 7.43
C ILE A 68 6.24 -1.13 8.66
N ARG A 69 5.99 -1.91 9.70
CA ARG A 69 6.80 -1.90 10.92
C ARG A 69 8.17 -2.57 10.73
N ASP A 70 8.31 -3.34 9.67
CA ASP A 70 9.60 -3.94 9.32
C ASP A 70 10.45 -2.89 8.63
N LYS A 71 11.23 -2.16 9.41
CA LYS A 71 12.03 -1.05 8.90
C LYS A 71 13.06 -1.48 7.88
N ALA A 72 13.66 -2.65 8.05
CA ALA A 72 14.66 -3.15 7.13
C ALA A 72 14.05 -3.44 5.76
N SER A 73 12.86 -4.08 5.75
CA SER A 73 12.15 -4.37 4.53
C SER A 73 11.72 -3.08 3.82
N LEU A 74 11.16 -2.14 4.57
CA LEU A 74 10.74 -0.87 4.00
C LEU A 74 11.91 -0.11 3.40
N PHE A 75 13.03 -0.08 4.10
CA PHE A 75 14.24 0.58 3.61
C PHE A 75 14.71 -0.05 2.29
N ARG A 76 14.75 -1.38 2.24
CA ARG A 76 15.19 -2.06 1.02
C ARG A 76 14.28 -1.73 -0.16
N HIS A 77 12.97 -1.72 0.05
CA HIS A 77 12.03 -1.44 -1.03
C HIS A 77 12.03 0.02 -1.46
N SER A 78 12.26 0.94 -0.54
CA SER A 78 12.23 2.37 -0.83
C SER A 78 13.55 2.91 -1.37
N LYS A 79 14.63 2.17 -1.20
CA LYS A 79 15.99 2.66 -1.47
C LYS A 79 16.19 3.21 -2.88
N LYS A 80 15.54 2.61 -3.87
CA LYS A 80 15.67 3.02 -5.25
C LYS A 80 14.46 3.80 -5.77
N CYS A 81 13.58 4.20 -4.87
CA CYS A 81 12.38 4.91 -5.26
C CYS A 81 12.60 6.42 -5.23
N ASP A 82 11.98 7.11 -6.18
CA ASP A 82 12.05 8.56 -6.26
C ASP A 82 11.05 9.21 -5.30
N TYR A 83 9.91 8.56 -5.09
CA TYR A 83 8.85 9.08 -4.22
C TYR A 83 8.30 7.98 -3.33
N LEU A 84 7.90 8.38 -2.13
CA LEU A 84 7.23 7.51 -1.18
C LEU A 84 5.90 8.15 -0.79
N CYS A 85 4.81 7.46 -1.11
CA CYS A 85 3.47 7.89 -0.70
C CYS A 85 3.02 7.01 0.46
N HIS A 86 2.88 7.61 1.63
CA HIS A 86 2.58 6.87 2.85
C HIS A 86 1.09 6.92 3.16
N THR A 87 0.37 5.84 2.81
CA THR A 87 -1.05 5.73 3.11
C THR A 87 -1.36 4.58 4.06
N ALA A 88 -0.33 3.89 4.56
CA ALA A 88 -0.49 2.75 5.46
C ALA A 88 -0.81 3.26 6.86
N ALA A 89 -1.99 3.79 7.03
CA ALA A 89 -2.43 4.36 8.27
C ALA A 89 -3.65 3.60 8.76
N GLN A 90 -3.78 3.47 10.07
CA GLN A 90 -4.95 2.85 10.64
C GLN A 90 -6.16 3.77 10.50
N PRO A 91 -7.37 3.19 10.41
CA PRO A 91 -8.58 4.01 10.34
C PRO A 91 -8.73 5.00 11.48
N ALA A 92 -8.21 4.66 12.66
CA ALA A 92 -8.23 5.55 13.83
C ALA A 92 -6.96 6.38 13.93
N MET A 93 -6.45 6.80 12.83
CA MET A 93 -5.18 7.44 12.70
C MET A 93 -5.07 8.80 13.33
N THR A 94 -6.18 9.49 13.46
CA THR A 94 -6.18 10.76 14.17
C THR A 94 -5.64 10.61 15.58
N ILE A 95 -5.74 9.42 16.13
CA ILE A 95 -5.24 9.13 17.47
C ILE A 95 -3.74 8.87 17.42
N SER A 96 -3.25 8.33 16.34
CA SER A 96 -1.84 7.95 16.24
C SER A 96 -0.90 9.14 16.06
N TRP A 97 -1.43 10.29 15.80
CA TRP A 97 -0.64 11.51 15.68
C TRP A 97 -0.29 12.12 17.03
N GLU A 98 -0.89 11.61 18.07
CA GLU A 98 -0.62 12.07 19.44
C GLU A 98 0.52 11.26 20.09
#